data_499b899db0f0d76d2780d02cd4dfc490
#
_entry.id   499b899db0f0d76d2780d02cd4dfc490
#
_cell.length_a   1.000
_cell.length_b   1.000
_cell.length_c   1.000
_cell.angle_alpha   90.00
_cell.angle_beta   90.00
_cell.angle_gamma   90.00
#
_symmetry.space_group_name_H-M   'P 1'
#
loop_
_entity.id
_entity.type
_entity.pdbx_description
1 polymer ?
#
loop_
_entity_poly.entity_id
_entity_poly.type
_entity_poly.pdbx_seq_one_letter_code
_entity_poly.pdbx_strand_id
1 'polypeptide(L)'
;MRDYSFVLNNINPTEKIYIAYSGGLDSSVLLDIFYKLSIKNSLLIEAIHVNHNINKESEIWEDHCKAVCNSINIPLKIISTQILAKGGGIESAARNKRYEIFTNILEDSEQILTAHHQDDTAETILLRLFRGTGIDGLIGPAETRELGKGHLIRPLLSLSKKHLQSYADKNGISYIEDKTNFSDDQDRNYIRNKILPLANERWVEPSSRISKTSNLIKNKLDIYNDLFKSDYSEFLLGEIDLKKLKSLEREVIKEILRFSIKEKNIAMPSQKVMEEILKTFIDSNPGPRSIVSWTRSDGEQVGGSITYYNKMISIQENG
;
A
#
# COMPACT_ATOMS: atom_id res chain seq x y z
N MET A 1 24.20 -17.94 -10.61
CA MET A 1 22.92 -17.22 -10.71
C MET A 1 22.44 -17.02 -9.28
N ARG A 2 22.12 -15.78 -8.83
CA ARG A 2 21.51 -15.62 -7.49
C ARG A 2 20.18 -16.37 -7.48
N ASP A 3 19.94 -17.12 -6.44
CA ASP A 3 18.66 -17.79 -6.24
C ASP A 3 17.64 -16.75 -5.76
N TYR A 4 16.59 -16.56 -6.52
CA TYR A 4 15.47 -15.67 -6.20
C TYR A 4 14.30 -16.41 -5.56
N SER A 5 14.51 -17.63 -5.05
CA SER A 5 13.47 -18.43 -4.38
C SER A 5 12.84 -17.71 -3.19
N PHE A 6 13.56 -16.77 -2.54
CA PHE A 6 13.03 -15.97 -1.44
C PHE A 6 11.78 -15.15 -1.81
N VAL A 7 11.61 -14.79 -3.10
CA VAL A 7 10.40 -14.04 -3.54
C VAL A 7 9.12 -14.90 -3.49
N LEU A 8 9.27 -16.22 -3.30
CA LEU A 8 8.16 -17.16 -3.14
C LEU A 8 7.65 -17.29 -1.69
N ASN A 9 8.30 -16.68 -0.71
CA ASN A 9 7.98 -16.89 0.70
C ASN A 9 6.51 -16.60 1.05
N ASN A 10 5.87 -15.65 0.36
CA ASN A 10 4.48 -15.26 0.59
C ASN A 10 3.56 -15.65 -0.59
N ILE A 11 4.03 -16.51 -1.48
CA ILE A 11 3.30 -16.95 -2.65
C ILE A 11 2.66 -18.31 -2.37
N ASN A 12 1.37 -18.43 -2.63
CA ASN A 12 0.70 -19.71 -2.71
C ASN A 12 0.89 -20.28 -4.13
N PRO A 13 1.72 -21.31 -4.34
CA PRO A 13 2.04 -21.82 -5.67
C PRO A 13 0.88 -22.57 -6.35
N THR A 14 -0.17 -22.93 -5.61
CA THR A 14 -1.35 -23.65 -6.14
C THR A 14 -2.39 -22.70 -6.74
N GLU A 15 -2.33 -21.44 -6.38
CA GLU A 15 -3.27 -20.43 -6.84
C GLU A 15 -2.74 -19.65 -8.04
N LYS A 16 -3.65 -19.08 -8.82
CA LYS A 16 -3.30 -18.24 -9.95
C LYS A 16 -2.60 -16.96 -9.50
N ILE A 17 -1.55 -16.60 -10.23
CA ILE A 17 -0.71 -15.45 -9.96
C ILE A 17 -0.80 -14.47 -11.12
N TYR A 18 -1.31 -13.28 -10.86
CA TYR A 18 -1.24 -12.18 -11.80
C TYR A 18 0.00 -11.33 -11.55
N ILE A 19 0.65 -10.90 -12.61
CA ILE A 19 1.80 -9.98 -12.56
C ILE A 19 1.38 -8.64 -13.11
N ALA A 20 1.32 -7.60 -12.27
CA ALA A 20 1.05 -6.24 -12.71
C ALA A 20 2.22 -5.74 -13.57
N TYR A 21 2.03 -5.75 -14.89
CA TYR A 21 3.06 -5.50 -15.88
C TYR A 21 2.82 -4.18 -16.60
N SER A 22 3.67 -3.19 -16.31
CA SER A 22 3.59 -1.86 -16.94
C SER A 22 4.51 -1.69 -18.15
N GLY A 23 5.43 -2.61 -18.39
CA GLY A 23 6.48 -2.50 -19.41
C GLY A 23 7.72 -1.70 -18.95
N GLY A 24 7.70 -1.08 -17.77
CA GLY A 24 8.85 -0.39 -17.18
C GLY A 24 9.83 -1.36 -16.51
N LEU A 25 11.03 -0.87 -16.16
CA LEU A 25 12.14 -1.65 -15.61
C LEU A 25 11.69 -2.62 -14.50
N ASP A 26 11.08 -2.10 -13.43
CA ASP A 26 10.81 -2.87 -12.22
C ASP A 26 9.80 -4.01 -12.50
N SER A 27 8.75 -3.73 -13.27
CA SER A 27 7.74 -4.72 -13.65
C SER A 27 8.28 -5.75 -14.65
N SER A 28 9.22 -5.37 -15.52
CA SER A 28 9.87 -6.30 -16.45
C SER A 28 10.81 -7.25 -15.72
N VAL A 29 11.52 -6.77 -14.69
CA VAL A 29 12.33 -7.64 -13.82
C VAL A 29 11.45 -8.60 -13.03
N LEU A 30 10.32 -8.13 -12.48
CA LEU A 30 9.36 -8.99 -11.78
C LEU A 30 8.83 -10.09 -12.70
N LEU A 31 8.42 -9.73 -13.92
CA LEU A 31 7.91 -10.67 -14.92
C LEU A 31 8.94 -11.75 -15.26
N ASP A 32 10.19 -11.36 -15.52
CA ASP A 32 11.27 -12.30 -15.88
C ASP A 32 11.62 -13.25 -14.71
N ILE A 33 11.69 -12.74 -13.49
CA ILE A 33 11.94 -13.57 -12.29
C ILE A 33 10.82 -14.62 -12.16
N PHE A 34 9.55 -14.21 -12.23
CA PHE A 34 8.43 -15.12 -12.07
C PHE A 34 8.25 -16.05 -13.28
N TYR A 35 8.60 -15.63 -14.48
CA TYR A 35 8.69 -16.51 -15.64
C TYR A 35 9.68 -17.67 -15.39
N LYS A 36 10.89 -17.36 -14.95
CA LYS A 36 11.90 -18.38 -14.64
C LYS A 36 11.47 -19.32 -13.50
N LEU A 37 10.82 -18.76 -12.48
CA LEU A 37 10.29 -19.52 -11.35
C LEU A 37 9.08 -20.37 -11.75
N SER A 38 8.23 -19.91 -12.66
CA SER A 38 7.07 -20.68 -13.14
C SER A 38 7.48 -21.96 -13.87
N ILE A 39 8.53 -21.89 -14.67
CA ILE A 39 9.08 -23.08 -15.34
C ILE A 39 9.60 -24.10 -14.30
N LYS A 40 10.27 -23.62 -13.25
CA LYS A 40 10.87 -24.46 -12.22
C LYS A 40 9.84 -25.06 -11.24
N ASN A 41 8.80 -24.30 -10.92
CA ASN A 41 7.84 -24.64 -9.86
C ASN A 41 6.41 -24.85 -10.37
N SER A 42 6.21 -24.91 -11.69
CA SER A 42 4.89 -25.09 -12.33
C SER A 42 3.84 -24.07 -11.88
N LEU A 43 4.24 -22.79 -11.69
CA LEU A 43 3.33 -21.74 -11.26
C LEU A 43 2.41 -21.32 -12.41
N LEU A 44 1.13 -21.11 -12.12
CA LEU A 44 0.17 -20.58 -13.08
C LEU A 44 0.22 -19.04 -13.05
N ILE A 45 0.93 -18.44 -14.00
CA ILE A 45 1.14 -16.98 -14.09
C ILE A 45 0.45 -16.37 -15.30
N GLU A 46 -0.09 -15.17 -15.13
CA GLU A 46 -0.66 -14.31 -16.18
C GLU A 46 -0.24 -12.87 -15.95
N ALA A 47 0.16 -12.14 -16.99
CA ALA A 47 0.47 -10.72 -16.88
C ALA A 47 -0.79 -9.86 -17.03
N ILE A 48 -0.88 -8.74 -16.29
CA ILE A 48 -1.94 -7.74 -16.44
C ILE A 48 -1.33 -6.39 -16.76
N HIS A 49 -1.69 -5.83 -17.90
CA HIS A 49 -1.36 -4.45 -18.27
C HIS A 49 -2.60 -3.56 -18.17
N VAL A 50 -2.51 -2.48 -17.39
CA VAL A 50 -3.58 -1.47 -17.29
C VAL A 50 -3.17 -0.25 -18.12
N ASN A 51 -3.84 -0.06 -19.25
CA ASN A 51 -3.65 1.10 -20.10
C ASN A 51 -4.61 2.22 -19.69
N HIS A 52 -4.05 3.29 -19.17
CA HIS A 52 -4.81 4.44 -18.68
C HIS A 52 -5.19 5.46 -19.76
N ASN A 53 -4.72 5.28 -21.00
CA ASN A 53 -4.95 6.18 -22.15
C ASN A 53 -4.63 7.66 -21.87
N ILE A 54 -3.61 7.92 -21.04
CA ILE A 54 -3.24 9.29 -20.64
C ILE A 54 -2.40 9.94 -21.73
N ASN A 55 -1.54 9.18 -22.39
CA ASN A 55 -0.54 9.66 -23.36
C ASN A 55 -0.72 9.00 -24.72
N LYS A 56 -0.34 9.71 -25.79
CA LYS A 56 -0.28 9.15 -27.15
C LYS A 56 0.70 7.95 -27.26
N GLU A 57 1.66 7.86 -26.32
CA GLU A 57 2.63 6.76 -26.24
C GLU A 57 2.04 5.48 -25.59
N SER A 58 0.79 5.53 -25.09
CA SER A 58 0.15 4.39 -24.40
C SER A 58 0.04 3.14 -25.30
N GLU A 59 -0.14 3.31 -26.61
CA GLU A 59 -0.17 2.22 -27.57
C GLU A 59 1.21 1.54 -27.72
N ILE A 60 2.29 2.34 -27.71
CA ILE A 60 3.66 1.83 -27.80
C ILE A 60 3.98 0.96 -26.58
N TRP A 61 3.51 1.37 -25.40
CA TRP A 61 3.66 0.60 -24.17
C TRP A 61 2.91 -0.72 -24.21
N GLU A 62 1.68 -0.67 -24.68
CA GLU A 62 0.84 -1.84 -24.83
C GLU A 62 1.44 -2.84 -25.82
N ASP A 63 1.93 -2.37 -26.98
CA ASP A 63 2.57 -3.21 -27.99
C ASP A 63 3.89 -3.82 -27.50
N HIS A 64 4.68 -3.07 -26.72
CA HIS A 64 5.85 -3.61 -26.04
C HIS A 64 5.46 -4.73 -25.07
N CYS A 65 4.45 -4.52 -24.24
CA CYS A 65 3.97 -5.54 -23.31
C CYS A 65 3.50 -6.81 -24.03
N LYS A 66 2.77 -6.67 -25.15
CA LYS A 66 2.36 -7.79 -26.01
C LYS A 66 3.56 -8.54 -26.56
N ALA A 67 4.52 -7.82 -27.15
CA ALA A 67 5.71 -8.42 -27.75
C ALA A 67 6.52 -9.23 -26.74
N VAL A 68 6.76 -8.67 -25.54
CA VAL A 68 7.50 -9.36 -24.47
C VAL A 68 6.74 -10.60 -24.00
N CYS A 69 5.46 -10.47 -23.64
CA CYS A 69 4.67 -11.61 -23.15
C CYS A 69 4.56 -12.73 -24.20
N ASN A 70 4.37 -12.38 -25.47
CA ASN A 70 4.35 -13.36 -26.56
C ASN A 70 5.69 -14.10 -26.72
N SER A 71 6.81 -13.39 -26.57
CA SER A 71 8.15 -13.99 -26.72
C SER A 71 8.47 -15.06 -25.66
N ILE A 72 7.81 -14.97 -24.49
CA ILE A 72 7.99 -15.91 -23.38
C ILE A 72 6.76 -16.79 -23.12
N ASN A 73 5.77 -16.75 -24.02
CA ASN A 73 4.52 -17.52 -23.92
C ASN A 73 3.76 -17.33 -22.59
N ILE A 74 3.74 -16.11 -22.03
CA ILE A 74 2.92 -15.75 -20.87
C ILE A 74 1.63 -15.09 -21.35
N PRO A 75 0.45 -15.56 -20.89
CA PRO A 75 -0.80 -14.88 -21.18
C PRO A 75 -0.78 -13.44 -20.69
N LEU A 76 -1.27 -12.50 -21.50
CA LEU A 76 -1.37 -11.07 -21.16
C LEU A 76 -2.82 -10.60 -21.24
N LYS A 77 -3.35 -10.12 -20.11
CA LYS A 77 -4.64 -9.44 -20.05
C LYS A 77 -4.42 -7.93 -20.11
N ILE A 78 -5.01 -7.26 -21.10
CA ILE A 78 -4.93 -5.81 -21.25
C ILE A 78 -6.27 -5.21 -20.87
N ILE A 79 -6.25 -4.17 -20.03
CA ILE A 79 -7.43 -3.46 -19.59
C ILE A 79 -7.23 -1.99 -19.85
N SER A 80 -7.99 -1.49 -20.81
CA SER A 80 -8.01 -0.06 -21.14
C SER A 80 -9.03 0.67 -20.25
N THR A 81 -8.64 1.82 -19.71
CA THR A 81 -9.50 2.66 -18.86
C THR A 81 -9.24 4.14 -19.12
N GLN A 82 -10.22 4.96 -18.85
CA GLN A 82 -10.07 6.42 -18.86
C GLN A 82 -9.97 6.95 -17.43
N ILE A 83 -9.08 7.90 -17.22
CA ILE A 83 -8.91 8.55 -15.93
C ILE A 83 -9.63 9.88 -15.94
N LEU A 84 -10.55 10.03 -14.99
CA LEU A 84 -11.14 11.31 -14.67
C LEU A 84 -10.43 11.87 -13.44
N ALA A 85 -9.61 12.90 -13.64
CA ALA A 85 -8.93 13.58 -12.53
C ALA A 85 -9.97 14.29 -11.63
N LYS A 86 -10.21 13.76 -10.45
CA LYS A 86 -11.01 14.39 -9.40
C LYS A 86 -10.10 14.65 -8.20
N GLY A 87 -9.69 15.90 -8.01
CA GLY A 87 -9.23 16.43 -6.71
C GLY A 87 -7.93 15.89 -6.10
N GLY A 88 -7.18 14.98 -6.71
CA GLY A 88 -5.95 14.39 -6.13
C GLY A 88 -4.79 14.23 -7.10
N GLY A 89 -4.90 14.82 -8.27
CA GLY A 89 -3.91 14.65 -9.37
C GLY A 89 -4.14 13.36 -10.18
N ILE A 90 -3.62 13.35 -11.41
CA ILE A 90 -3.79 12.27 -12.38
C ILE A 90 -3.17 10.96 -11.87
N GLU A 91 -2.01 11.03 -11.21
CA GLU A 91 -1.31 9.84 -10.70
C GLU A 91 -2.11 9.12 -9.61
N SER A 92 -2.66 9.86 -8.65
CA SER A 92 -3.51 9.30 -7.60
C SER A 92 -4.76 8.65 -8.19
N ALA A 93 -5.39 9.31 -9.17
CA ALA A 93 -6.55 8.76 -9.87
C ALA A 93 -6.20 7.49 -10.67
N ALA A 94 -5.04 7.49 -11.37
CA ALA A 94 -4.52 6.33 -12.09
C ALA A 94 -4.23 5.16 -11.13
N ARG A 95 -3.60 5.45 -10.00
CA ARG A 95 -3.33 4.47 -8.96
C ARG A 95 -4.62 3.85 -8.42
N ASN A 96 -5.60 4.68 -8.03
CA ASN A 96 -6.87 4.20 -7.49
C ASN A 96 -7.61 3.33 -8.52
N LYS A 97 -7.65 3.76 -9.77
CA LYS A 97 -8.29 2.99 -10.85
C LYS A 97 -7.59 1.66 -11.11
N ARG A 98 -6.27 1.61 -11.01
CA ARG A 98 -5.51 0.36 -11.12
C ARG A 98 -5.87 -0.61 -9.99
N TYR A 99 -5.94 -0.15 -8.75
CA TYR A 99 -6.33 -1.00 -7.62
C TYR A 99 -7.78 -1.47 -7.71
N GLU A 100 -8.71 -0.61 -8.16
CA GLU A 100 -10.10 -1.00 -8.45
C GLU A 100 -10.16 -2.15 -9.48
N ILE A 101 -9.39 -2.04 -10.57
CA ILE A 101 -9.29 -3.08 -11.59
C ILE A 101 -8.74 -4.38 -10.98
N PHE A 102 -7.68 -4.30 -10.20
CA PHE A 102 -7.08 -5.46 -9.55
C PHE A 102 -8.05 -6.13 -8.57
N THR A 103 -8.78 -5.34 -7.78
CA THR A 103 -9.82 -5.83 -6.86
C THR A 103 -10.92 -6.60 -7.59
N ASN A 104 -11.34 -6.11 -8.76
CA ASN A 104 -12.43 -6.71 -9.54
C ASN A 104 -12.01 -7.97 -10.33
N ILE A 105 -10.72 -8.16 -10.55
CA ILE A 105 -10.21 -9.31 -11.31
C ILE A 105 -9.96 -10.50 -10.41
N LEU A 106 -9.50 -10.25 -9.17
CA LEU A 106 -9.11 -11.30 -8.25
C LEU A 106 -10.33 -12.10 -7.78
N GLU A 107 -10.29 -13.39 -8.01
CA GLU A 107 -11.17 -14.38 -7.39
C GLU A 107 -10.58 -14.86 -6.05
N ASP A 108 -11.31 -15.77 -5.40
CA ASP A 108 -10.94 -16.23 -4.07
C ASP A 108 -9.53 -16.84 -4.05
N SER A 109 -8.69 -16.35 -3.15
CA SER A 109 -7.29 -16.76 -2.95
C SER A 109 -6.32 -16.42 -4.08
N GLU A 110 -6.75 -15.86 -5.21
CA GLU A 110 -5.84 -15.45 -6.28
C GLU A 110 -4.90 -14.33 -5.81
N GLN A 111 -3.78 -14.21 -6.49
CA GLN A 111 -2.69 -13.33 -6.08
C GLN A 111 -2.32 -12.37 -7.21
N ILE A 112 -2.09 -11.09 -6.86
CA ILE A 112 -1.51 -10.13 -7.78
C ILE A 112 -0.18 -9.59 -7.25
N LEU A 113 0.84 -9.66 -8.08
CA LEU A 113 2.18 -9.21 -7.75
C LEU A 113 2.44 -7.82 -8.32
N THR A 114 3.04 -6.97 -7.51
CA THR A 114 3.47 -5.63 -7.94
C THR A 114 4.97 -5.45 -7.67
N ALA A 115 5.65 -4.74 -8.57
CA ALA A 115 7.10 -4.58 -8.57
C ALA A 115 7.62 -3.47 -7.62
N HIS A 116 6.91 -3.21 -6.52
CA HIS A 116 7.40 -2.27 -5.52
C HIS A 116 8.70 -2.78 -4.91
N HIS A 117 9.66 -1.89 -4.72
CA HIS A 117 11.00 -2.19 -4.26
C HIS A 117 11.42 -1.32 -3.07
N GLN A 118 12.63 -1.48 -2.58
CA GLN A 118 13.14 -0.84 -1.37
C GLN A 118 13.14 0.69 -1.45
N ASP A 119 13.45 1.25 -2.63
CA ASP A 119 13.44 2.70 -2.83
C ASP A 119 12.01 3.28 -2.78
N ASP A 120 10.98 2.55 -3.27
CA ASP A 120 9.58 2.94 -3.11
C ASP A 120 9.16 3.01 -1.62
N THR A 121 9.71 2.11 -0.81
CA THR A 121 9.51 2.15 0.65
C THR A 121 10.11 3.41 1.24
N ALA A 122 11.34 3.75 0.88
CA ALA A 122 12.02 4.96 1.34
C ALA A 122 11.28 6.24 0.90
N GLU A 123 10.86 6.32 -0.36
CA GLU A 123 10.04 7.42 -0.90
C GLU A 123 8.76 7.59 -0.08
N THR A 124 8.05 6.49 0.19
CA THR A 124 6.80 6.51 0.93
C THR A 124 6.98 7.01 2.37
N ILE A 125 8.04 6.56 3.04
CA ILE A 125 8.34 6.95 4.43
C ILE A 125 8.73 8.43 4.48
N LEU A 126 9.61 8.89 3.59
CA LEU A 126 10.02 10.30 3.53
C LEU A 126 8.83 11.22 3.21
N LEU A 127 7.98 10.83 2.26
CA LEU A 127 6.78 11.59 1.92
C LEU A 127 5.84 11.73 3.12
N ARG A 128 5.61 10.65 3.86
CA ARG A 128 4.78 10.65 5.06
C ARG A 128 5.41 11.47 6.19
N LEU A 129 6.73 11.36 6.37
CA LEU A 129 7.50 12.12 7.36
C LEU A 129 7.38 13.63 7.11
N PHE A 130 7.55 14.08 5.86
CA PHE A 130 7.43 15.49 5.50
C PHE A 130 5.99 16.03 5.63
N ARG A 131 4.99 15.15 5.56
CA ARG A 131 3.58 15.51 5.79
C ARG A 131 3.17 15.45 7.26
N GLY A 132 4.06 15.10 8.18
CA GLY A 132 3.78 15.01 9.60
C GLY A 132 2.93 13.77 9.96
N THR A 133 3.56 12.61 9.95
CA THR A 133 2.89 11.35 10.28
C THR A 133 3.17 10.91 11.72
N GLY A 134 2.27 10.10 12.31
CA GLY A 134 2.54 9.32 13.51
C GLY A 134 3.41 8.10 13.20
N ILE A 135 3.71 7.32 14.25
CA ILE A 135 4.60 6.15 14.16
C ILE A 135 4.10 5.09 13.16
N ASP A 136 2.77 4.89 13.06
CA ASP A 136 2.17 3.97 12.07
C ASP A 136 2.49 4.35 10.63
N GLY A 137 2.62 5.63 10.35
CA GLY A 137 2.96 6.11 9.00
C GLY A 137 4.43 5.92 8.63
N LEU A 138 5.30 5.61 9.60
CA LEU A 138 6.70 5.25 9.37
C LEU A 138 6.89 3.77 9.02
N ILE A 139 5.83 2.99 9.04
CA ILE A 139 5.81 1.64 8.50
C ILE A 139 5.71 1.74 6.97
N GLY A 140 6.60 1.07 6.27
CA GLY A 140 6.56 0.94 4.82
C GLY A 140 5.33 0.16 4.33
N PRO A 141 5.16 0.03 3.02
CA PRO A 141 4.09 -0.78 2.46
C PRO A 141 4.24 -2.24 2.91
N ALA A 142 3.12 -2.88 3.27
CA ALA A 142 3.14 -4.29 3.63
C ALA A 142 3.58 -5.15 2.44
N GLU A 143 4.34 -6.22 2.71
CA GLU A 143 4.75 -7.18 1.68
C GLU A 143 3.54 -7.91 1.10
N THR A 144 2.57 -8.25 1.95
CA THR A 144 1.30 -8.87 1.57
C THR A 144 0.15 -8.11 2.21
N ARG A 145 -0.94 -7.93 1.48
CA ARG A 145 -2.22 -7.43 2.01
C ARG A 145 -3.40 -8.03 1.26
N GLU A 146 -4.53 -8.08 1.89
CA GLU A 146 -5.80 -8.41 1.22
C GLU A 146 -6.15 -7.37 0.15
N LEU A 147 -6.74 -7.84 -0.95
CA LEU A 147 -7.25 -7.01 -2.02
C LEU A 147 -8.45 -7.70 -2.68
N GLY A 148 -9.65 -7.18 -2.43
CA GLY A 148 -10.88 -7.84 -2.85
C GLY A 148 -11.00 -9.24 -2.25
N LYS A 149 -11.16 -10.24 -3.09
CA LYS A 149 -11.23 -11.65 -2.70
C LYS A 149 -9.87 -12.37 -2.61
N GLY A 150 -8.81 -11.72 -3.07
CA GLY A 150 -7.47 -12.29 -3.13
C GLY A 150 -6.44 -11.45 -2.40
N HIS A 151 -5.18 -11.55 -2.83
CA HIS A 151 -4.04 -10.93 -2.16
C HIS A 151 -3.17 -10.11 -3.11
N LEU A 152 -2.73 -8.94 -2.64
CA LEU A 152 -1.68 -8.16 -3.27
C LEU A 152 -0.36 -8.47 -2.59
N ILE A 153 0.65 -8.85 -3.38
CA ILE A 153 1.98 -9.21 -2.88
C ILE A 153 3.04 -8.33 -3.55
N ARG A 154 4.08 -7.98 -2.80
CA ARG A 154 5.23 -7.16 -3.23
C ARG A 154 6.54 -7.92 -3.01
N PRO A 155 6.90 -8.84 -3.91
CA PRO A 155 8.01 -9.77 -3.69
C PRO A 155 9.38 -9.08 -3.72
N LEU A 156 9.47 -7.87 -4.31
CA LEU A 156 10.74 -7.17 -4.53
C LEU A 156 11.06 -6.11 -3.47
N LEU A 157 10.25 -5.99 -2.38
CA LEU A 157 10.45 -4.94 -1.36
C LEU A 157 11.82 -4.95 -0.68
N SER A 158 12.49 -6.09 -0.64
CA SER A 158 13.84 -6.23 -0.08
C SER A 158 14.96 -5.86 -1.06
N LEU A 159 14.64 -5.66 -2.34
CA LEU A 159 15.61 -5.35 -3.38
C LEU A 159 15.67 -3.84 -3.65
N SER A 160 16.87 -3.30 -3.85
CA SER A 160 17.04 -1.91 -4.27
C SER A 160 16.83 -1.75 -5.77
N LYS A 161 16.47 -0.54 -6.22
CA LYS A 161 16.35 -0.21 -7.64
C LYS A 161 17.66 -0.50 -8.41
N LYS A 162 18.81 -0.21 -7.80
CA LYS A 162 20.12 -0.54 -8.37
C LYS A 162 20.28 -2.05 -8.61
N HIS A 163 19.73 -2.87 -7.71
CA HIS A 163 19.73 -4.32 -7.87
C HIS A 163 18.87 -4.76 -9.05
N LEU A 164 17.67 -4.17 -9.19
CA LEU A 164 16.76 -4.45 -10.32
C LEU A 164 17.39 -4.04 -11.65
N GLN A 165 18.02 -2.86 -11.72
CA GLN A 165 18.76 -2.42 -12.90
C GLN A 165 19.87 -3.40 -13.27
N SER A 166 20.71 -3.76 -12.31
CA SER A 166 21.80 -4.73 -12.53
C SER A 166 21.30 -6.11 -12.97
N TYR A 167 20.11 -6.52 -12.49
CA TYR A 167 19.47 -7.74 -12.94
C TYR A 167 19.01 -7.61 -14.40
N ALA A 168 18.36 -6.51 -14.77
CA ALA A 168 17.88 -6.25 -16.13
C ALA A 168 19.04 -6.24 -17.13
N ASP A 169 20.12 -5.53 -16.81
CA ASP A 169 21.33 -5.43 -17.66
C ASP A 169 21.95 -6.82 -17.88
N LYS A 170 22.09 -7.60 -16.81
CA LYS A 170 22.71 -8.93 -16.87
C LYS A 170 21.89 -9.95 -17.67
N ASN A 171 20.56 -9.81 -17.64
CA ASN A 171 19.65 -10.74 -18.31
C ASN A 171 19.15 -10.21 -19.68
N GLY A 172 19.60 -9.03 -20.13
CA GLY A 172 19.20 -8.42 -21.38
C GLY A 172 17.69 -8.11 -21.46
N ILE A 173 17.11 -7.68 -20.33
CA ILE A 173 15.68 -7.41 -20.24
C ILE A 173 15.36 -6.09 -20.95
N SER A 174 14.45 -6.15 -21.92
CA SER A 174 13.91 -4.95 -22.58
C SER A 174 12.81 -4.31 -21.73
N TYR A 175 12.85 -2.98 -21.60
CA TYR A 175 11.83 -2.19 -20.89
C TYR A 175 11.72 -0.79 -21.51
N ILE A 176 10.64 -0.09 -21.22
CA ILE A 176 10.40 1.29 -21.66
C ILE A 176 10.61 2.22 -20.46
N GLU A 177 11.28 3.34 -20.69
CA GLU A 177 11.42 4.42 -19.70
C GLU A 177 10.29 5.44 -19.86
N ASP A 178 9.55 5.66 -18.76
CA ASP A 178 8.53 6.70 -18.72
C ASP A 178 9.16 8.06 -18.45
N LYS A 179 9.09 8.95 -19.43
CA LYS A 179 9.63 10.31 -19.33
C LYS A 179 8.98 11.14 -18.23
N THR A 180 7.76 10.81 -17.83
CA THR A 180 7.05 11.51 -16.75
C THR A 180 7.68 11.29 -15.37
N ASN A 181 8.47 10.22 -15.21
CA ASN A 181 9.24 9.96 -13.99
C ASN A 181 10.32 11.03 -13.71
N PHE A 182 10.73 11.79 -14.70
CA PHE A 182 11.74 12.85 -14.59
C PHE A 182 11.16 14.23 -14.24
N SER A 183 9.81 14.38 -14.22
CA SER A 183 9.20 15.62 -13.73
C SER A 183 9.29 15.69 -12.21
N ASP A 184 9.68 16.84 -11.69
CA ASP A 184 9.77 17.13 -10.25
C ASP A 184 8.49 17.77 -9.68
N ASP A 185 7.42 17.87 -10.48
CA ASP A 185 6.16 18.52 -10.09
C ASP A 185 5.43 17.80 -8.96
N GLN A 186 5.72 16.53 -8.79
CA GLN A 186 5.11 15.71 -7.75
C GLN A 186 6.08 15.47 -6.60
N ASP A 187 5.61 15.61 -5.37
CA ASP A 187 6.41 15.37 -4.14
C ASP A 187 7.20 14.08 -4.18
N ARG A 188 6.59 12.99 -4.68
CA ARG A 188 7.23 11.68 -4.74
C ARG A 188 8.39 11.67 -5.74
N ASN A 189 8.19 12.25 -6.91
CA ASN A 189 9.24 12.39 -7.92
C ASN A 189 10.37 13.29 -7.42
N TYR A 190 10.03 14.37 -6.71
CA TYR A 190 11.03 15.24 -6.10
C TYR A 190 11.91 14.51 -5.08
N ILE A 191 11.30 13.66 -4.23
CA ILE A 191 12.04 12.81 -3.30
C ILE A 191 12.97 11.86 -4.07
N ARG A 192 12.46 11.19 -5.11
CA ARG A 192 13.20 10.25 -5.97
C ARG A 192 14.35 10.91 -6.70
N ASN A 193 14.10 12.06 -7.31
CA ASN A 193 15.03 12.68 -8.25
C ASN A 193 16.02 13.66 -7.60
N LYS A 194 15.70 14.20 -6.42
CA LYS A 194 16.55 15.19 -5.71
C LYS A 194 17.00 14.72 -4.34
N ILE A 195 16.07 14.32 -3.48
CA ILE A 195 16.40 14.05 -2.06
C ILE A 195 17.19 12.76 -1.90
N LEU A 196 16.73 11.65 -2.49
CA LEU A 196 17.44 10.37 -2.40
C LEU A 196 18.80 10.39 -3.08
N PRO A 197 18.99 10.98 -4.28
CA PRO A 197 20.32 11.15 -4.87
C PRO A 197 21.28 11.95 -3.98
N LEU A 198 20.82 13.10 -3.45
CA LEU A 198 21.62 13.92 -2.53
C LEU A 198 22.01 13.13 -1.27
N ALA A 199 21.08 12.35 -0.71
CA ALA A 199 21.38 11.48 0.41
C ALA A 199 22.42 10.39 0.05
N ASN A 200 22.40 9.85 -1.17
CA ASN A 200 23.37 8.85 -1.64
C ASN A 200 24.78 9.40 -1.79
N GLU A 201 24.95 10.72 -1.99
CA GLU A 201 26.29 11.34 -2.02
C GLU A 201 26.99 11.27 -0.65
N ARG A 202 26.21 11.27 0.44
CA ARG A 202 26.75 11.33 1.80
C ARG A 202 26.68 9.99 2.53
N TRP A 203 25.62 9.21 2.31
CA TRP A 203 25.38 7.95 3.01
C TRP A 203 25.28 6.78 2.04
N VAL A 204 25.88 5.68 2.40
CA VAL A 204 25.79 4.43 1.62
C VAL A 204 24.39 3.85 1.77
N GLU A 205 23.70 3.64 0.66
CA GLU A 205 22.37 3.00 0.57
C GLU A 205 21.32 3.55 1.56
N PRO A 206 21.01 4.87 1.52
CA PRO A 206 20.06 5.47 2.46
C PRO A 206 18.67 4.83 2.37
N SER A 207 18.19 4.44 1.20
CA SER A 207 16.91 3.73 1.02
C SER A 207 16.88 2.42 1.81
N SER A 208 17.98 1.66 1.81
CA SER A 208 18.11 0.42 2.58
C SER A 208 18.04 0.68 4.09
N ARG A 209 18.68 1.73 4.56
CA ARG A 209 18.68 2.11 5.98
C ARG A 209 17.30 2.58 6.44
N ILE A 210 16.60 3.37 5.61
CA ILE A 210 15.22 3.81 5.87
C ILE A 210 14.29 2.59 5.95
N SER A 211 14.35 1.68 4.97
CA SER A 211 13.57 0.44 4.98
C SER A 211 13.85 -0.42 6.21
N LYS A 212 15.12 -0.56 6.60
CA LYS A 212 15.49 -1.30 7.81
C LYS A 212 14.88 -0.67 9.07
N THR A 213 14.95 0.65 9.19
CA THR A 213 14.35 1.38 10.32
C THR A 213 12.83 1.16 10.36
N SER A 214 12.16 1.23 9.21
CA SER A 214 10.73 0.96 9.08
C SER A 214 10.36 -0.45 9.55
N ASN A 215 11.13 -1.47 9.18
CA ASN A 215 10.91 -2.85 9.63
C ASN A 215 11.10 -3.01 11.14
N LEU A 216 12.09 -2.32 11.73
CA LEU A 216 12.28 -2.32 13.19
C LEU A 216 11.11 -1.66 13.92
N ILE A 217 10.57 -0.57 13.38
CA ILE A 217 9.38 0.09 13.90
C ILE A 217 8.19 -0.85 13.82
N LYS A 218 7.97 -1.50 12.65
CA LYS A 218 6.89 -2.47 12.45
C LYS A 218 6.94 -3.57 13.50
N ASN A 219 8.08 -4.24 13.67
CA ASN A 219 8.23 -5.33 14.63
C ASN A 219 7.90 -4.89 16.07
N LYS A 220 8.29 -3.67 16.45
CA LYS A 220 7.95 -3.11 17.77
C LYS A 220 6.46 -2.83 17.91
N LEU A 221 5.84 -2.29 16.86
CA LEU A 221 4.41 -2.02 16.85
C LEU A 221 3.57 -3.32 16.86
N ASP A 222 4.03 -4.37 16.20
CA ASP A 222 3.35 -5.67 16.25
C ASP A 222 3.31 -6.20 17.69
N ILE A 223 4.45 -6.17 18.41
CA ILE A 223 4.51 -6.55 19.84
C ILE A 223 3.62 -5.64 20.69
N TYR A 224 3.70 -4.31 20.48
CA TYR A 224 2.86 -3.35 21.19
C TYR A 224 1.37 -3.63 20.96
N ASN A 225 0.96 -3.87 19.73
CA ASN A 225 -0.42 -4.17 19.38
C ASN A 225 -0.93 -5.45 20.07
N ASP A 226 -0.10 -6.49 20.14
CA ASP A 226 -0.47 -7.75 20.80
C ASP A 226 -0.67 -7.54 22.32
N LEU A 227 0.24 -6.82 22.97
CA LEU A 227 0.12 -6.47 24.39
C LEU A 227 -1.11 -5.59 24.63
N PHE A 228 -1.31 -4.58 23.79
CA PHE A 228 -2.43 -3.65 23.90
C PHE A 228 -3.77 -4.37 23.71
N LYS A 229 -3.86 -5.31 22.76
CA LYS A 229 -5.04 -6.17 22.60
C LYS A 229 -5.35 -6.98 23.83
N SER A 230 -4.32 -7.53 24.47
CA SER A 230 -4.49 -8.32 25.70
C SER A 230 -5.02 -7.47 26.84
N ASP A 231 -4.43 -6.30 27.08
CA ASP A 231 -4.73 -5.46 28.23
C ASP A 231 -6.08 -4.74 28.11
N TYR A 232 -6.50 -4.40 26.87
CA TYR A 232 -7.70 -3.60 26.61
C TYR A 232 -8.76 -4.34 25.79
N SER A 233 -8.74 -5.68 25.79
CA SER A 233 -9.64 -6.53 24.99
C SER A 233 -11.12 -6.20 25.18
N GLU A 234 -11.55 -5.82 26.38
CA GLU A 234 -12.94 -5.45 26.69
C GLU A 234 -13.46 -4.23 25.89
N PHE A 235 -12.56 -3.36 25.40
CA PHE A 235 -12.90 -2.18 24.61
C PHE A 235 -12.82 -2.41 23.11
N LEU A 236 -12.33 -3.56 22.65
CA LEU A 236 -12.07 -3.83 21.25
C LEU A 236 -13.15 -4.73 20.59
N LEU A 237 -14.05 -5.31 21.38
CA LEU A 237 -15.05 -6.30 20.96
C LEU A 237 -16.42 -5.70 20.60
N GLY A 238 -16.49 -4.52 20.00
CA GLY A 238 -17.76 -3.99 19.53
C GLY A 238 -18.10 -2.59 20.04
N GLU A 239 -19.20 -2.45 20.81
CA GLU A 239 -19.58 -1.19 21.43
C GLU A 239 -18.77 -0.95 22.72
N ILE A 240 -18.33 0.27 22.93
CA ILE A 240 -17.44 0.64 24.04
C ILE A 240 -18.27 1.31 25.14
N ASP A 241 -18.21 0.77 26.37
CA ASP A 241 -18.82 1.42 27.55
C ASP A 241 -18.11 2.75 27.85
N LEU A 242 -18.84 3.85 27.66
CA LEU A 242 -18.29 5.20 27.82
C LEU A 242 -17.85 5.49 29.26
N LYS A 243 -18.53 4.96 30.27
CA LYS A 243 -18.17 5.17 31.67
C LYS A 243 -16.85 4.50 32.01
N LYS A 244 -16.66 3.27 31.55
CA LYS A 244 -15.39 2.55 31.70
C LYS A 244 -14.27 3.26 30.93
N LEU A 245 -14.55 3.65 29.67
CA LEU A 245 -13.56 4.35 28.85
C LEU A 245 -13.09 5.66 29.51
N LYS A 246 -14.01 6.46 30.07
CA LYS A 246 -13.70 7.71 30.76
C LYS A 246 -12.89 7.55 32.06
N SER A 247 -12.77 6.33 32.59
CA SER A 247 -11.93 6.07 33.78
C SER A 247 -10.45 5.87 33.44
N LEU A 248 -10.10 5.80 32.16
CA LEU A 248 -8.74 5.62 31.69
C LEU A 248 -8.04 6.97 31.42
N GLU A 249 -6.73 6.94 31.33
CA GLU A 249 -5.94 8.11 30.92
C GLU A 249 -6.26 8.52 29.48
N ARG A 250 -6.24 9.82 29.21
CA ARG A 250 -6.62 10.39 27.90
C ARG A 250 -5.86 9.79 26.73
N GLU A 251 -4.57 9.55 26.85
CA GLU A 251 -3.75 8.97 25.79
C GLU A 251 -4.09 7.49 25.56
N VAL A 252 -4.43 6.75 26.60
CA VAL A 252 -4.92 5.37 26.49
C VAL A 252 -6.27 5.32 25.77
N ILE A 253 -7.19 6.24 26.13
CA ILE A 253 -8.49 6.38 25.43
C ILE A 253 -8.27 6.61 23.94
N LYS A 254 -7.37 7.51 23.59
CA LYS A 254 -7.04 7.84 22.20
C LYS A 254 -6.50 6.63 21.45
N GLU A 255 -5.64 5.83 22.08
CA GLU A 255 -5.11 4.60 21.49
C GLU A 255 -6.20 3.52 21.34
N ILE A 256 -7.08 3.33 22.31
CA ILE A 256 -8.24 2.41 22.19
C ILE A 256 -9.09 2.78 20.99
N LEU A 257 -9.43 4.08 20.83
CA LEU A 257 -10.23 4.54 19.68
C LEU A 257 -9.50 4.31 18.36
N ARG A 258 -8.21 4.62 18.29
CA ARG A 258 -7.40 4.37 17.09
C ARG A 258 -7.35 2.88 16.73
N PHE A 259 -7.13 2.06 17.74
CA PHE A 259 -7.07 0.62 17.58
C PHE A 259 -8.40 0.05 17.07
N SER A 260 -9.51 0.46 17.69
CA SER A 260 -10.86 0.02 17.30
C SER A 260 -11.24 0.48 15.89
N ILE A 261 -10.80 1.68 15.46
CA ILE A 261 -10.99 2.18 14.09
C ILE A 261 -10.19 1.32 13.10
N LYS A 262 -8.94 0.99 13.43
CA LYS A 262 -8.04 0.19 12.59
C LYS A 262 -8.54 -1.23 12.42
N GLU A 263 -9.00 -1.88 13.47
CA GLU A 263 -9.56 -3.25 13.43
C GLU A 263 -10.80 -3.36 12.55
N LYS A 264 -11.56 -2.27 12.42
CA LYS A 264 -12.73 -2.20 11.52
C LYS A 264 -12.37 -1.81 10.09
N ASN A 265 -11.08 -1.71 9.75
CA ASN A 265 -10.59 -1.29 8.44
C ASN A 265 -11.11 0.10 7.98
N ILE A 266 -11.46 0.96 8.92
CA ILE A 266 -11.93 2.33 8.69
C ILE A 266 -10.73 3.27 8.57
N ALA A 267 -10.83 4.27 7.69
CA ALA A 267 -9.80 5.29 7.53
C ALA A 267 -9.51 6.02 8.86
N MET A 268 -8.24 6.14 9.22
CA MET A 268 -7.84 6.82 10.46
C MET A 268 -8.20 8.31 10.40
N PRO A 269 -8.91 8.87 11.39
CA PRO A 269 -9.22 10.28 11.44
C PRO A 269 -7.95 11.14 11.58
N SER A 270 -7.99 12.36 11.07
CA SER A 270 -6.92 13.34 11.29
C SER A 270 -6.79 13.67 12.78
N GLN A 271 -5.65 14.23 13.19
CA GLN A 271 -5.46 14.66 14.57
C GLN A 271 -6.56 15.64 15.04
N LYS A 272 -6.97 16.56 14.16
CA LYS A 272 -8.06 17.51 14.44
C LYS A 272 -9.39 16.80 14.72
N VAL A 273 -9.74 15.81 13.90
CA VAL A 273 -10.97 15.02 14.11
C VAL A 273 -10.87 14.14 15.34
N MET A 274 -9.70 13.58 15.65
CA MET A 274 -9.50 12.81 16.89
C MET A 274 -9.71 13.69 18.14
N GLU A 275 -9.20 14.91 18.14
CA GLU A 275 -9.45 15.86 19.24
C GLU A 275 -10.93 16.24 19.34
N GLU A 276 -11.65 16.37 18.20
CA GLU A 276 -13.10 16.59 18.20
C GLU A 276 -13.85 15.39 18.80
N ILE A 277 -13.45 14.17 18.47
CA ILE A 277 -14.00 12.94 19.07
C ILE A 277 -13.80 12.97 20.60
N LEU A 278 -12.58 13.23 21.05
CA LEU A 278 -12.28 13.29 22.49
C LEU A 278 -13.10 14.38 23.19
N LYS A 279 -13.19 15.57 22.61
CA LYS A 279 -14.00 16.67 23.13
C LYS A 279 -15.47 16.30 23.22
N THR A 280 -16.01 15.67 22.19
CA THR A 280 -17.45 15.34 22.10
C THR A 280 -17.85 14.22 23.04
N PHE A 281 -17.06 13.16 23.14
CA PHE A 281 -17.44 11.95 23.87
C PHE A 281 -16.79 11.82 25.24
N ILE A 282 -15.58 12.32 25.43
CA ILE A 282 -14.81 12.15 26.65
C ILE A 282 -14.90 13.37 27.55
N ASP A 283 -14.62 14.58 27.03
CA ASP A 283 -14.56 15.80 27.81
C ASP A 283 -15.95 16.39 28.10
N SER A 284 -16.99 15.97 27.35
CA SER A 284 -18.36 16.41 27.54
C SER A 284 -19.30 15.24 27.93
N ASN A 285 -20.58 15.53 28.08
CA ASN A 285 -21.61 14.54 28.26
C ASN A 285 -22.40 14.38 26.95
N PRO A 286 -22.08 13.36 26.12
CA PRO A 286 -22.76 13.18 24.87
C PRO A 286 -24.22 12.81 25.04
N GLY A 287 -25.07 13.28 24.14
CA GLY A 287 -26.49 12.90 24.04
C GLY A 287 -26.73 11.92 22.88
N PRO A 288 -27.95 11.38 22.74
CA PRO A 288 -28.27 10.37 21.71
C PRO A 288 -28.09 10.83 20.25
N ARG A 289 -27.88 12.13 20.02
CA ARG A 289 -27.60 12.72 18.71
C ARG A 289 -26.14 13.08 18.50
N SER A 290 -25.27 12.78 19.47
CA SER A 290 -23.83 13.07 19.33
C SER A 290 -23.22 12.14 18.27
N ILE A 291 -22.66 12.74 17.26
CA ILE A 291 -21.97 12.05 16.17
C ILE A 291 -20.75 12.88 15.74
N VAL A 292 -19.63 12.23 15.50
CA VAL A 292 -18.47 12.80 14.81
C VAL A 292 -18.14 11.89 13.63
N SER A 293 -18.12 12.47 12.43
CA SER A 293 -17.86 11.72 11.19
C SER A 293 -16.64 12.29 10.48
N TRP A 294 -15.93 11.43 9.77
CA TRP A 294 -14.79 11.83 8.95
C TRP A 294 -14.73 11.05 7.64
N THR A 295 -14.13 11.66 6.64
CA THR A 295 -13.85 11.04 5.35
C THR A 295 -12.35 11.15 5.06
N ARG A 296 -11.83 10.30 4.19
CA ARG A 296 -10.46 10.39 3.68
C ARG A 296 -10.49 10.49 2.17
N SER A 297 -9.60 11.33 1.63
CA SER A 297 -9.58 11.63 0.19
C SER A 297 -8.73 10.66 -0.64
N ASP A 298 -8.02 9.71 -0.02
CA ASP A 298 -7.10 8.80 -0.71
C ASP A 298 -7.77 7.55 -1.31
N GLY A 299 -9.05 7.31 -1.03
CA GLY A 299 -9.84 6.26 -1.67
C GLY A 299 -9.47 4.81 -1.31
N GLU A 300 -8.47 4.62 -0.43
CA GLU A 300 -8.03 3.27 -0.03
C GLU A 300 -8.88 2.67 1.09
N GLN A 301 -9.50 3.51 1.92
CA GLN A 301 -10.38 3.09 3.02
C GLN A 301 -11.61 4.00 3.08
N VAL A 302 -12.74 3.45 3.51
CA VAL A 302 -13.96 4.23 3.77
C VAL A 302 -13.80 5.11 5.00
N GLY A 303 -14.45 6.27 4.99
CA GLY A 303 -14.54 7.12 6.18
C GLY A 303 -15.34 6.45 7.29
N GLY A 304 -15.31 7.04 8.48
CA GLY A 304 -16.02 6.49 9.62
C GLY A 304 -16.79 7.52 10.41
N SER A 305 -17.58 7.03 11.35
CA SER A 305 -18.30 7.83 12.34
C SER A 305 -18.26 7.17 13.71
N ILE A 306 -18.27 8.01 14.74
CA ILE A 306 -18.51 7.59 16.12
C ILE A 306 -19.84 8.16 16.57
N THR A 307 -20.70 7.30 17.11
CA THR A 307 -22.02 7.64 17.64
C THR A 307 -22.12 7.25 19.10
N TYR A 308 -23.05 7.87 19.82
CA TYR A 308 -23.34 7.56 21.21
C TYR A 308 -24.80 7.15 21.35
N TYR A 309 -25.04 6.00 21.94
CA TYR A 309 -26.35 5.53 22.30
C TYR A 309 -26.28 4.65 23.55
N ASN A 310 -27.21 4.78 24.45
CA ASN A 310 -27.40 3.90 25.63
C ASN A 310 -26.12 3.72 26.48
N LYS A 311 -25.36 4.79 26.72
CA LYS A 311 -24.08 4.81 27.45
C LYS A 311 -22.91 4.14 26.70
N MET A 312 -23.11 3.70 25.49
CA MET A 312 -22.10 3.05 24.64
C MET A 312 -21.67 3.97 23.52
N ILE A 313 -20.42 3.85 23.09
CA ILE A 313 -19.94 4.44 21.85
C ILE A 313 -19.82 3.33 20.81
N SER A 314 -20.28 3.59 19.59
CA SER A 314 -20.18 2.71 18.45
C SER A 314 -19.36 3.36 17.34
N ILE A 315 -18.42 2.63 16.76
CA ILE A 315 -17.59 3.04 15.63
C ILE A 315 -18.10 2.31 14.40
N GLN A 316 -18.44 3.03 13.33
CA GLN A 316 -19.03 2.48 12.12
C GLN A 316 -18.43 3.11 10.87
N GLU A 317 -18.47 2.38 9.77
CA GLU A 317 -18.18 2.92 8.44
C GLU A 317 -19.24 3.95 8.05
N ASN A 318 -18.83 4.99 7.33
CA ASN A 318 -19.78 5.88 6.69
C ASN A 318 -20.34 5.15 5.46
N GLY A 319 -21.66 4.95 5.45
CA GLY A 319 -22.37 4.39 4.30
C GLY A 319 -22.34 5.29 3.07
#